data_b45b65b973d391fed616c2b103a0f0b1
#
_entry.id   b45b65b973d391fed616c2b103a0f0b1
#
_cell.length_a   1.000
_cell.length_b   1.000
_cell.length_c   1.000
_cell.angle_alpha   90.00
_cell.angle_beta   90.00
_cell.angle_gamma   90.00
#
_symmetry.space_group_name_H-M   'P 1'
#
loop_
_entity.id
_entity.type
_entity.pdbx_description
1 polymer ?
#
loop_
_entity_poly.entity_id
_entity_poly.type
_entity_poly.pdbx_seq_one_letter_code
_entity_poly.pdbx_strand_id
1 'polypeptide(L)'
;ALEKGWDVTEPNHLDQQGLFIEDGIIRDTLGARNPADKTIKLEGDAGMSTGILMRSGQIIVEGCAQENTAVLLRGGRILVRGSTKDFTGAEMRGGEVFIEGDAGSFTCARMKGGVVYARQALPLPPAKRHPLSPSERTVVARALELGPMQALMYSRFGLQ
;
A
#
# COMPACT_ATOMS: atom_id res chain seq x y z
N ALA A 1 4.18 24.70 5.03
CA ALA A 1 4.28 23.86 6.22
C ALA A 1 5.44 22.89 6.15
N LEU A 2 5.60 22.18 5.02
CA LEU A 2 6.70 21.22 4.86
C LEU A 2 8.08 21.88 4.95
N GLU A 3 8.19 23.13 4.54
CA GLU A 3 9.44 23.86 4.47
C GLU A 3 9.91 24.38 5.82
N LYS A 4 8.99 24.52 6.76
CA LYS A 4 9.29 25.12 8.07
C LYS A 4 9.61 24.10 9.15
N GLY A 5 9.46 22.81 8.83
CA GLY A 5 9.46 21.77 9.83
C GLY A 5 8.22 21.89 10.73
N TRP A 6 7.73 20.76 11.17
CA TRP A 6 6.56 20.71 12.04
C TRP A 6 7.00 20.33 13.45
N ASP A 7 6.32 20.91 14.43
CA ASP A 7 6.53 20.51 15.82
C ASP A 7 6.03 19.06 15.98
N VAL A 8 6.88 18.19 16.53
CA VAL A 8 6.56 16.80 16.75
C VAL A 8 5.41 16.60 17.75
N THR A 9 5.02 17.63 18.47
CA THR A 9 3.87 17.59 19.38
C THR A 9 2.55 17.83 18.65
N GLU A 10 2.59 18.28 17.38
CA GLU A 10 1.41 18.46 16.57
C GLU A 10 0.87 17.11 16.09
N PRO A 11 -0.47 16.99 15.85
CA PRO A 11 -1.04 15.76 15.32
C PRO A 11 -0.46 15.34 13.98
N ASN A 12 -0.03 16.32 13.18
CA ASN A 12 0.65 16.06 11.92
C ASN A 12 2.01 16.71 11.98
N HIS A 13 3.03 16.00 11.58
CA HIS A 13 4.39 16.58 11.60
C HIS A 13 5.25 16.01 10.49
N LEU A 14 6.34 16.71 10.22
CA LEU A 14 7.32 16.34 9.20
C LEU A 14 8.67 16.18 9.85
N ASP A 15 9.40 15.14 9.48
CA ASP A 15 10.80 14.98 9.85
C ASP A 15 11.64 14.58 8.61
N GLN A 16 12.88 14.17 8.82
CA GLN A 16 13.77 13.79 7.75
C GLN A 16 13.29 12.55 7.00
N GLN A 17 12.50 11.71 7.63
CA GLN A 17 11.98 10.47 7.04
C GLN A 17 10.74 10.72 6.19
N GLY A 18 9.94 11.71 6.53
CA GLY A 18 8.74 12.01 5.79
C GLY A 18 7.67 12.71 6.60
N LEU A 19 6.43 12.53 6.15
CA LEU A 19 5.25 13.17 6.71
C LEU A 19 4.46 12.15 7.54
N PHE A 20 4.13 12.54 8.78
CA PHE A 20 3.34 11.73 9.71
C PHE A 20 2.01 12.42 9.96
N ILE A 21 0.91 11.71 9.76
CA ILE A 21 -0.47 12.24 9.84
C ILE A 21 -1.23 11.47 10.93
N GLU A 22 -1.72 12.20 11.93
CA GLU A 22 -2.38 11.61 13.10
C GLU A 22 -3.68 12.33 13.47
N ASP A 23 -4.23 13.16 12.58
CA ASP A 23 -5.39 14.00 12.90
C ASP A 23 -6.75 13.31 12.77
N GLY A 24 -6.77 12.06 12.33
CA GLY A 24 -8.01 11.29 12.19
C GLY A 24 -8.87 11.68 10.99
N ILE A 25 -8.42 12.59 10.15
CA ILE A 25 -9.16 13.02 8.97
C ILE A 25 -8.93 12.04 7.83
N ILE A 26 -10.02 11.52 7.24
CA ILE A 26 -9.95 10.63 6.09
C ILE A 26 -9.74 11.47 4.83
N ARG A 27 -8.72 11.11 4.05
CA ARG A 27 -8.34 11.83 2.84
C ARG A 27 -8.32 10.90 1.64
N ASP A 28 -8.88 11.36 0.52
CA ASP A 28 -8.68 10.70 -0.76
C ASP A 28 -7.35 11.10 -1.36
N THR A 29 -6.85 10.27 -2.29
CA THR A 29 -5.62 10.51 -3.07
C THR A 29 -4.36 10.76 -2.23
N LEU A 30 -4.31 10.18 -1.03
CA LEU A 30 -3.11 10.29 -0.20
C LEU A 30 -1.88 9.79 -0.95
N GLY A 31 -0.83 10.62 -0.98
CA GLY A 31 0.43 10.26 -1.64
C GLY A 31 0.36 10.21 -3.17
N ALA A 32 -0.71 10.75 -3.78
CA ALA A 32 -0.85 10.76 -5.23
C ALA A 32 0.36 11.37 -5.90
N ARG A 33 0.87 10.66 -6.94
CA ARG A 33 2.00 11.10 -7.75
C ARG A 33 3.29 11.39 -6.97
N ASN A 34 3.40 10.85 -5.76
CA ASN A 34 4.58 11.09 -4.93
C ASN A 34 5.87 10.77 -5.71
N PRO A 35 6.71 11.77 -6.03
CA PRO A 35 7.95 11.54 -6.76
C PRO A 35 9.16 11.38 -5.84
N ALA A 36 9.00 11.70 -4.56
CA ALA A 36 10.10 11.75 -3.60
C ALA A 36 10.29 10.40 -2.93
N ASP A 37 11.52 10.07 -2.59
CA ASP A 37 11.85 8.87 -1.83
C ASP A 37 11.63 9.13 -0.33
N LYS A 38 10.39 9.40 0.02
CA LYS A 38 9.97 9.76 1.38
C LYS A 38 8.81 8.89 1.82
N THR A 39 8.64 8.80 3.13
CA THR A 39 7.54 8.04 3.75
C THR A 39 6.42 8.98 4.14
N ILE A 40 5.17 8.57 3.82
CA ILE A 40 3.97 9.18 4.39
C ILE A 40 3.37 8.12 5.31
N LYS A 41 3.27 8.43 6.59
CA LYS A 41 2.66 7.54 7.58
C LYS A 41 1.35 8.15 8.07
N LEU A 42 0.27 7.39 7.93
CA LEU A 42 -1.06 7.80 8.35
C LEU A 42 -1.52 6.90 9.51
N GLU A 43 -1.75 7.50 10.66
CA GLU A 43 -2.40 6.84 11.79
C GLU A 43 -3.91 6.94 11.57
N GLY A 44 -4.53 5.86 11.13
CA GLY A 44 -5.96 5.80 10.85
C GLY A 44 -6.24 5.31 9.45
N ASP A 45 -7.43 5.62 8.96
CA ASP A 45 -7.92 5.15 7.66
C ASP A 45 -7.64 6.17 6.56
N ALA A 46 -7.31 5.66 5.39
CA ALA A 46 -7.21 6.45 4.17
C ALA A 46 -8.52 6.36 3.37
N GLY A 47 -8.75 7.35 2.52
CA GLY A 47 -9.88 7.35 1.61
C GLY A 47 -9.59 6.60 0.31
N MET A 48 -10.19 7.06 -0.79
CA MET A 48 -10.06 6.44 -2.10
C MET A 48 -8.75 6.84 -2.79
N SER A 49 -8.28 5.99 -3.68
CA SER A 49 -7.15 6.26 -4.58
C SER A 49 -5.84 6.57 -3.86
N THR A 50 -5.60 5.92 -2.72
CA THR A 50 -4.34 6.04 -2.00
C THR A 50 -3.18 5.60 -2.91
N GLY A 51 -2.18 6.46 -3.07
CA GLY A 51 -0.99 6.17 -3.87
C GLY A 51 -1.20 6.21 -5.37
N ILE A 52 -2.30 6.77 -5.86
CA ILE A 52 -2.52 6.86 -7.30
C ILE A 52 -1.34 7.54 -8.01
N LEU A 53 -0.81 6.88 -9.05
CA LEU A 53 0.31 7.38 -9.85
C LEU A 53 1.60 7.62 -9.06
N MET A 54 1.73 7.10 -7.86
CA MET A 54 2.95 7.22 -7.06
C MET A 54 4.13 6.59 -7.80
N ARG A 55 5.30 7.22 -7.73
CA ARG A 55 6.50 6.78 -8.46
C ARG A 55 7.59 6.22 -7.56
N SER A 56 7.69 6.70 -6.35
CA SER A 56 8.69 6.25 -5.41
C SER A 56 8.27 6.57 -3.99
N GLY A 57 9.10 6.19 -3.02
CA GLY A 57 8.80 6.41 -1.62
C GLY A 57 7.89 5.35 -1.04
N GLN A 58 7.29 5.67 0.09
CA GLN A 58 6.49 4.70 0.83
C GLN A 58 5.28 5.37 1.46
N ILE A 59 4.15 4.69 1.43
CA ILE A 59 2.94 5.08 2.17
C ILE A 59 2.63 3.96 3.14
N ILE A 60 2.44 4.31 4.42
CA ILE A 60 2.02 3.39 5.46
C ILE A 60 0.69 3.87 6.01
N VAL A 61 -0.36 3.03 5.88
CA VAL A 61 -1.68 3.28 6.43
C VAL A 61 -1.90 2.31 7.57
N GLU A 62 -2.03 2.81 8.79
CA GLU A 62 -2.22 1.94 9.96
C GLU A 62 -3.63 1.36 10.03
N GLY A 63 -4.60 1.99 9.40
CA GLY A 63 -5.97 1.47 9.28
C GLY A 63 -6.23 0.85 7.92
N CYS A 64 -7.46 1.04 7.44
CA CYS A 64 -7.92 0.56 6.14
C CYS A 64 -7.81 1.64 5.07
N ALA A 65 -7.86 1.24 3.81
CA ALA A 65 -7.97 2.14 2.68
C ALA A 65 -9.20 1.73 1.85
N GLN A 66 -9.69 2.65 1.05
CA GLN A 66 -10.91 2.46 0.28
C GLN A 66 -10.60 1.93 -1.13
N GLU A 67 -11.54 2.11 -2.07
CA GLU A 67 -11.39 1.66 -3.45
C GLU A 67 -10.20 2.33 -4.13
N ASN A 68 -9.68 1.67 -5.15
CA ASN A 68 -8.62 2.18 -6.02
C ASN A 68 -7.28 2.41 -5.32
N THR A 69 -7.01 1.70 -4.22
CA THR A 69 -5.70 1.76 -3.58
C THR A 69 -4.63 1.26 -4.56
N ALA A 70 -3.56 2.05 -4.74
CA ALA A 70 -2.46 1.73 -5.64
C ALA A 70 -2.86 1.70 -7.13
N VAL A 71 -3.98 2.31 -7.49
CA VAL A 71 -4.36 2.38 -8.91
C VAL A 71 -3.31 3.17 -9.67
N LEU A 72 -2.88 2.63 -10.83
CA LEU A 72 -1.84 3.25 -11.66
C LEU A 72 -0.50 3.45 -10.93
N LEU A 73 -0.25 2.69 -9.87
CA LEU A 73 1.03 2.75 -9.16
C LEU A 73 2.17 2.43 -10.11
N ARG A 74 3.22 3.25 -10.11
CA ARG A 74 4.38 3.09 -10.98
C ARG A 74 5.60 2.56 -10.27
N GLY A 75 5.73 2.84 -8.99
CA GLY A 75 6.86 2.39 -8.20
C GLY A 75 6.66 2.75 -6.74
N GLY A 76 7.63 2.39 -5.91
CA GLY A 76 7.54 2.61 -4.48
C GLY A 76 6.77 1.50 -3.78
N ARG A 77 6.37 1.77 -2.55
CA ARG A 77 5.75 0.77 -1.69
C ARG A 77 4.54 1.37 -0.97
N ILE A 78 3.45 0.62 -0.92
CA ILE A 78 2.27 0.97 -0.14
C ILE A 78 2.01 -0.17 0.85
N LEU A 79 1.84 0.18 2.10
CA LEU A 79 1.61 -0.75 3.20
C LEU A 79 0.30 -0.37 3.88
N VAL A 80 -0.66 -1.30 3.96
CA VAL A 80 -1.95 -1.10 4.60
C VAL A 80 -2.11 -2.16 5.68
N ARG A 81 -2.21 -1.74 6.94
CA ARG A 81 -2.37 -2.66 8.06
C ARG A 81 -3.76 -3.28 8.13
N GLY A 82 -4.76 -2.57 7.65
CA GLY A 82 -6.12 -3.10 7.55
C GLY A 82 -6.36 -3.76 6.20
N SER A 83 -7.55 -3.52 5.66
CA SER A 83 -7.97 -4.07 4.37
C SER A 83 -8.18 -2.95 3.36
N THR A 84 -8.25 -3.32 2.10
CA THR A 84 -8.60 -2.40 1.01
C THR A 84 -9.89 -2.90 0.35
N LYS A 85 -10.42 -2.10 -0.56
CA LYS A 85 -11.64 -2.43 -1.28
C LYS A 85 -11.35 -2.75 -2.74
N ASP A 86 -12.33 -2.56 -3.61
CA ASP A 86 -12.24 -2.98 -5.00
C ASP A 86 -11.18 -2.19 -5.79
N PHE A 87 -10.69 -2.81 -6.84
CA PHE A 87 -9.71 -2.25 -7.78
C PHE A 87 -8.34 -1.92 -7.15
N THR A 88 -7.98 -2.60 -6.07
CA THR A 88 -6.63 -2.47 -5.52
C THR A 88 -5.60 -2.91 -6.55
N GLY A 89 -4.62 -2.04 -6.84
CA GLY A 89 -3.58 -2.34 -7.83
C GLY A 89 -4.06 -2.33 -9.28
N ALA A 90 -5.24 -1.79 -9.55
CA ALA A 90 -5.74 -1.72 -10.93
C ALA A 90 -4.81 -0.85 -11.78
N GLU A 91 -4.51 -1.33 -12.99
CA GLU A 91 -3.63 -0.67 -13.96
C GLU A 91 -2.23 -0.36 -13.41
N MET A 92 -1.83 -1.08 -12.36
CA MET A 92 -0.52 -0.95 -11.74
C MET A 92 0.59 -1.30 -12.73
N ARG A 93 1.66 -0.53 -12.73
CA ARG A 93 2.80 -0.72 -13.66
C ARG A 93 4.07 -1.17 -12.97
N GLY A 94 4.19 -0.92 -11.68
CA GLY A 94 5.35 -1.30 -10.90
C GLY A 94 5.08 -1.08 -9.43
N GLY A 95 6.08 -1.31 -8.60
CA GLY A 95 5.97 -1.13 -7.16
C GLY A 95 5.42 -2.35 -6.43
N GLU A 96 5.27 -2.20 -5.13
CA GLU A 96 4.82 -3.26 -4.25
C GLU A 96 3.71 -2.75 -3.33
N VAL A 97 2.67 -3.56 -3.14
CA VAL A 97 1.57 -3.26 -2.22
C VAL A 97 1.47 -4.40 -1.21
N PHE A 98 1.50 -4.07 0.06
CA PHE A 98 1.37 -5.03 1.15
C PHE A 98 0.10 -4.73 1.94
N ILE A 99 -0.82 -5.67 1.99
CA ILE A 99 -2.10 -5.53 2.69
C ILE A 99 -2.16 -6.62 3.76
N GLU A 100 -2.20 -6.21 5.02
CA GLU A 100 -2.22 -7.17 6.12
C GLU A 100 -3.55 -7.93 6.16
N GLY A 101 -4.65 -7.27 5.80
CA GLY A 101 -5.96 -7.88 5.67
C GLY A 101 -6.25 -8.36 4.27
N ASP A 102 -7.46 -8.08 3.81
CA ASP A 102 -7.97 -8.54 2.51
C ASP A 102 -8.10 -7.38 1.54
N ALA A 103 -7.88 -7.65 0.26
CA ALA A 103 -8.26 -6.76 -0.83
C ALA A 103 -9.61 -7.21 -1.39
N GLY A 104 -10.27 -6.32 -2.13
CA GLY A 104 -11.58 -6.59 -2.67
C GLY A 104 -11.56 -7.27 -4.04
N SER A 105 -12.62 -7.03 -4.79
CA SER A 105 -12.79 -7.56 -6.15
C SER A 105 -12.00 -6.75 -7.17
N PHE A 106 -11.78 -7.36 -8.34
CA PHE A 106 -11.07 -6.72 -9.46
C PHE A 106 -9.64 -6.27 -9.07
N THR A 107 -9.06 -6.95 -8.10
CA THR A 107 -7.67 -6.69 -7.69
C THR A 107 -6.75 -6.94 -8.87
N CYS A 108 -5.82 -6.00 -9.08
CA CYS A 108 -4.86 -6.04 -10.19
C CYS A 108 -5.52 -6.00 -11.58
N ALA A 109 -6.73 -5.44 -11.68
CA ALA A 109 -7.40 -5.30 -12.97
C ALA A 109 -6.50 -4.53 -13.96
N ARG A 110 -6.30 -5.11 -15.15
CA ARG A 110 -5.50 -4.49 -16.23
C ARG A 110 -4.07 -4.14 -15.81
N MET A 111 -3.54 -4.87 -14.83
CA MET A 111 -2.17 -4.69 -14.35
C MET A 111 -1.15 -4.94 -15.45
N LYS A 112 -0.08 -4.17 -15.46
CA LYS A 112 1.04 -4.32 -16.41
C LYS A 112 2.35 -4.69 -15.73
N GLY A 113 2.45 -4.52 -14.43
CA GLY A 113 3.63 -4.85 -13.66
C GLY A 113 3.36 -4.61 -12.19
N GLY A 114 4.35 -4.89 -11.35
CA GLY A 114 4.21 -4.75 -9.91
C GLY A 114 3.58 -5.97 -9.26
N VAL A 115 3.32 -5.87 -7.97
CA VAL A 115 2.82 -7.00 -7.18
C VAL A 115 1.98 -6.50 -6.00
N VAL A 116 0.93 -7.28 -5.67
CA VAL A 116 0.10 -7.05 -4.48
C VAL A 116 0.19 -8.29 -3.61
N TYR A 117 0.49 -8.11 -2.34
CA TYR A 117 0.47 -9.17 -1.33
C TYR A 117 -0.70 -8.93 -0.39
N ALA A 118 -1.53 -9.94 -0.18
CA ALA A 118 -2.70 -9.87 0.70
C ALA A 118 -3.05 -11.25 1.20
N ARG A 119 -3.89 -11.33 2.23
CA ARG A 119 -4.42 -12.62 2.69
C ARG A 119 -5.41 -13.18 1.69
N GLN A 120 -6.34 -12.35 1.25
CA GLN A 120 -7.38 -12.72 0.27
C GLN A 120 -7.58 -11.57 -0.69
N ALA A 121 -7.88 -11.91 -1.93
CA ALA A 121 -8.30 -10.94 -2.94
C ALA A 121 -8.98 -11.71 -4.07
N LEU A 122 -9.74 -11.01 -4.90
CA LEU A 122 -10.35 -11.56 -6.09
C LEU A 122 -9.71 -10.89 -7.31
N PRO A 123 -8.61 -11.46 -7.82
CA PRO A 123 -7.91 -10.84 -8.94
C PRO A 123 -8.67 -10.98 -10.23
N LEU A 124 -8.50 -10.01 -11.11
CA LEU A 124 -9.06 -10.05 -12.46
C LEU A 124 -7.99 -10.55 -13.44
N PRO A 125 -8.27 -11.55 -14.26
CA PRO A 125 -7.30 -12.01 -15.26
C PRO A 125 -6.84 -10.87 -16.17
N PRO A 126 -5.57 -10.86 -16.63
CA PRO A 126 -4.58 -11.94 -16.52
C PRO A 126 -3.88 -12.07 -15.17
N ALA A 127 -4.13 -11.18 -14.22
CA ALA A 127 -3.55 -11.31 -12.89
C ALA A 127 -4.11 -12.54 -12.18
N LYS A 128 -3.27 -13.21 -11.42
CA LYS A 128 -3.60 -14.44 -10.73
C LYS A 128 -3.07 -14.42 -9.30
N ARG A 129 -3.64 -15.31 -8.48
CA ARG A 129 -3.10 -15.61 -7.17
C ARG A 129 -1.96 -16.63 -7.30
N HIS A 130 -0.85 -16.32 -6.64
CA HIS A 130 0.32 -17.20 -6.59
C HIS A 130 0.71 -17.47 -5.14
N PRO A 131 1.13 -18.69 -4.81
CA PRO A 131 1.71 -18.94 -3.49
C PRO A 131 3.03 -18.18 -3.36
N LEU A 132 3.38 -17.83 -2.14
CA LEU A 132 4.64 -17.13 -1.87
C LEU A 132 5.81 -18.11 -1.90
N SER A 133 6.88 -17.74 -2.58
CA SER A 133 8.16 -18.44 -2.45
C SER A 133 8.75 -18.19 -1.07
N PRO A 134 9.75 -18.98 -0.63
CA PRO A 134 10.40 -18.72 0.66
C PRO A 134 10.96 -17.31 0.80
N SER A 135 11.55 -16.76 -0.26
CA SER A 135 12.06 -15.40 -0.24
C SER A 135 10.94 -14.36 -0.14
N GLU A 136 9.84 -14.59 -0.84
CA GLU A 136 8.67 -13.71 -0.78
C GLU A 136 8.02 -13.73 0.60
N ARG A 137 7.96 -14.90 1.24
CA ARG A 137 7.46 -14.98 2.62
C ARG A 137 8.29 -14.13 3.58
N THR A 138 9.60 -14.14 3.39
CA THR A 138 10.50 -13.30 4.20
C THR A 138 10.21 -11.81 3.96
N VAL A 139 10.01 -11.41 2.72
CA VAL A 139 9.70 -10.02 2.36
C VAL A 139 8.39 -9.59 3.00
N VAL A 140 7.34 -10.40 2.89
CA VAL A 140 6.02 -10.10 3.44
C VAL A 140 6.08 -10.04 4.98
N ALA A 141 6.74 -11.01 5.60
CA ALA A 141 6.87 -11.05 7.06
C ALA A 141 7.58 -9.81 7.58
N ARG A 142 8.63 -9.39 6.90
CA ARG A 142 9.39 -8.21 7.29
C ARG A 142 8.59 -6.92 7.08
N ALA A 143 7.94 -6.79 5.94
CA ALA A 143 7.17 -5.58 5.61
C ALA A 143 5.99 -5.38 6.56
N LEU A 144 5.26 -6.45 6.86
CA LEU A 144 4.07 -6.40 7.71
C LEU A 144 4.35 -6.73 9.18
N GLU A 145 5.62 -6.96 9.53
CA GLU A 145 6.02 -7.29 10.89
C GLU A 145 5.30 -8.53 11.43
N LEU A 146 5.27 -9.58 10.61
CA LEU A 146 4.58 -10.84 10.92
C LEU A 146 5.57 -11.92 11.34
N GLY A 147 5.08 -12.89 12.12
CA GLY A 147 5.83 -14.11 12.37
C GLY A 147 5.83 -15.02 11.14
N PRO A 148 6.76 -16.01 11.09
CA PRO A 148 6.85 -16.91 9.94
C PRO A 148 5.56 -17.68 9.63
N MET A 149 4.85 -18.08 10.67
CA MET A 149 3.59 -18.82 10.52
C MET A 149 2.49 -17.95 9.92
N GLN A 150 2.44 -16.69 10.34
CA GLN A 150 1.45 -15.74 9.82
C GLN A 150 1.67 -15.45 8.34
N ALA A 151 2.92 -15.36 7.90
CA ALA A 151 3.24 -15.10 6.51
C ALA A 151 2.73 -16.20 5.57
N LEU A 152 2.53 -17.42 6.07
CA LEU A 152 1.99 -18.52 5.28
C LEU A 152 0.53 -18.29 4.84
N MET A 153 -0.17 -17.37 5.49
CA MET A 153 -1.56 -17.05 5.16
C MET A 153 -1.70 -16.07 3.99
N TYR A 154 -0.59 -15.60 3.46
CA TYR A 154 -0.55 -14.56 2.42
C TYR A 154 -0.28 -15.16 1.04
N SER A 155 -0.72 -14.45 0.01
CA SER A 155 -0.49 -14.81 -1.37
C SER A 155 -0.01 -13.60 -2.15
N ARG A 156 0.61 -13.85 -3.28
CA ARG A 156 1.02 -12.82 -4.21
C ARG A 156 -0.01 -12.74 -5.35
N PHE A 157 -0.43 -11.55 -5.66
CA PHE A 157 -1.37 -11.29 -6.76
C PHE A 157 -0.65 -10.48 -7.83
N GLY A 158 -0.62 -10.98 -9.03
CA GLY A 158 0.10 -10.35 -10.12
C GLY A 158 0.11 -11.21 -11.37
N LEU A 159 0.93 -10.80 -12.35
CA LEU A 159 0.95 -11.46 -13.65
C LEU A 159 1.70 -12.80 -13.63
N GLN A 160 2.78 -12.85 -12.85
CA GLN A 160 3.58 -14.08 -12.74
C GLN A 160 4.22 -14.21 -11.37
#